data_d6a0983d61eec47f95cc84ae967142fb
#
_entry.id   d6a0983d61eec47f95cc84ae967142fb
#
_cell.length_a   1.000
_cell.length_b   1.000
_cell.length_c   1.000
_cell.angle_alpha   90.00
_cell.angle_beta   90.00
_cell.angle_gamma   90.00
#
_symmetry.space_group_name_H-M   'P 1'
#
loop_
_entity.id
_entity.type
_entity.pdbx_description
1 polymer ?
#
loop_
_entity_poly.entity_id
_entity_poly.type
_entity_poly.pdbx_seq_one_letter_code
_entity_poly.pdbx_strand_id
1 'polypeptide(L)'
;MQRVWRTVTGFYHVCARGTGKQLIFEGDEDRWEFLELMRECCRKAGVTVIAWCLMGNHVRLVLADYEDAMSAAMHRLLLTYARRFNKRTGRTGHLFQNRFDRRSLDTDWQVMEAIRSVHADPQEAGISLIERYPWSSFPEHLCAYDGDAADVARGFSDPSCVLELFGSAEGFIAYSLSTPDGGEPALRDMKETEWERHAFADKMAKSLGVPSMWLKLHRRRSAIPLLLD
;
A
#
# COMPACT_ATOMS: atom_id res chain seq x y z
N MET A 1 25.90 -3.78 18.80
CA MET A 1 25.86 -2.60 17.91
C MET A 1 25.32 -3.08 16.57
N GLN A 2 24.01 -2.95 16.31
CA GLN A 2 23.41 -3.37 15.03
C GLN A 2 23.82 -2.36 13.95
N ARG A 3 24.47 -2.84 12.89
CA ARG A 3 24.77 -2.00 11.72
C ARG A 3 23.45 -1.51 11.12
N VAL A 4 23.23 -0.21 11.16
CA VAL A 4 22.15 0.44 10.43
C VAL A 4 22.58 0.46 8.95
N TRP A 5 21.98 -0.42 8.15
CA TRP A 5 22.18 -0.40 6.70
C TRP A 5 21.33 0.74 6.14
N ARG A 6 21.98 1.84 5.78
CA ARG A 6 21.36 2.88 4.96
C ARG A 6 21.28 2.34 3.53
N THR A 7 20.13 2.49 2.90
CA THR A 7 20.00 2.24 1.47
C THR A 7 20.62 3.39 0.70
N VAL A 8 21.07 3.11 -0.51
CA VAL A 8 21.54 4.15 -1.44
C VAL A 8 20.36 5.00 -1.91
N THR A 9 19.17 4.39 -2.01
CA THR A 9 17.94 5.00 -2.53
C THR A 9 17.01 5.55 -1.46
N GLY A 10 17.16 5.13 -0.19
CA GLY A 10 16.23 5.49 0.89
C GLY A 10 14.90 4.70 0.88
N PHE A 11 14.71 3.70 0.00
CA PHE A 11 13.49 2.91 -0.07
C PHE A 11 13.57 1.61 0.72
N TYR A 12 12.47 1.23 1.36
CA TYR A 12 12.35 0.02 2.18
C TYR A 12 11.02 -0.70 1.95
N HIS A 13 11.10 -2.02 1.80
CA HIS A 13 9.95 -2.89 1.97
C HIS A 13 9.85 -3.32 3.44
N VAL A 14 8.70 -3.10 4.05
CA VAL A 14 8.44 -3.36 5.48
C VAL A 14 7.27 -4.32 5.63
N CYS A 15 7.41 -5.30 6.54
CA CYS A 15 6.34 -6.24 6.88
C CYS A 15 6.21 -6.35 8.41
N ALA A 16 4.98 -6.25 8.94
CA ALA A 16 4.67 -6.53 10.33
C ALA A 16 3.56 -7.56 10.42
N ARG A 17 3.76 -8.64 11.21
CA ARG A 17 2.87 -9.80 11.29
C ARG A 17 2.33 -9.99 12.72
N GLY A 18 1.10 -10.49 12.82
CA GLY A 18 0.51 -10.90 14.08
C GLY A 18 1.20 -12.12 14.70
N THR A 19 1.32 -12.15 16.03
CA THR A 19 1.90 -13.27 16.79
C THR A 19 1.13 -14.55 16.50
N GLY A 20 1.85 -15.62 16.12
CA GLY A 20 1.21 -16.92 15.82
C GLY A 20 0.21 -16.84 14.66
N LYS A 21 0.38 -15.92 13.72
CA LYS A 21 -0.53 -15.65 12.60
C LYS A 21 -1.93 -15.15 13.01
N GLN A 22 -2.08 -14.66 14.26
CA GLN A 22 -3.35 -14.10 14.72
C GLN A 22 -3.77 -12.90 13.89
N LEU A 23 -5.08 -12.63 13.85
CA LEU A 23 -5.62 -11.42 13.25
C LEU A 23 -5.10 -10.19 14.00
N ILE A 24 -4.72 -9.19 13.24
CA ILE A 24 -4.36 -7.85 13.72
C ILE A 24 -5.44 -6.83 13.37
N PHE A 25 -6.40 -7.22 12.54
CA PHE A 25 -7.61 -6.47 12.22
C PHE A 25 -8.81 -7.40 12.35
N GLU A 26 -9.78 -7.06 13.18
CA GLU A 26 -11.04 -7.79 13.34
C GLU A 26 -12.14 -7.20 12.46
N GLY A 27 -12.01 -5.92 12.08
CA GLY A 27 -12.96 -5.20 11.25
C GLY A 27 -12.34 -4.04 10.50
N ASP A 28 -13.18 -3.32 9.78
CA ASP A 28 -12.75 -2.19 8.97
C ASP A 28 -12.36 -0.98 9.83
N GLU A 29 -12.96 -0.84 11.01
CA GLU A 29 -12.59 0.21 11.97
C GLU A 29 -11.13 0.09 12.40
N ASP A 30 -10.62 -1.14 12.58
CA ASP A 30 -9.24 -1.39 12.93
C ASP A 30 -8.28 -0.98 11.80
N ARG A 31 -8.68 -1.27 10.55
CA ARG A 31 -7.89 -0.90 9.37
C ARG A 31 -7.83 0.61 9.20
N TRP A 32 -8.97 1.30 9.39
CA TRP A 32 -9.00 2.76 9.36
C TRP A 32 -8.14 3.37 10.46
N GLU A 33 -8.25 2.86 11.69
CA GLU A 33 -7.42 3.33 12.81
C GLU A 33 -5.93 3.14 12.51
N PHE A 34 -5.56 1.99 11.93
CA PHE A 34 -4.18 1.72 11.55
C PHE A 34 -3.67 2.70 10.50
N LEU A 35 -4.45 2.96 9.44
CA LEU A 35 -4.10 3.88 8.36
C LEU A 35 -3.92 5.33 8.88
N GLU A 36 -4.81 5.79 9.74
CA GLU A 36 -4.68 7.13 10.34
C GLU A 36 -3.44 7.24 11.24
N LEU A 37 -3.16 6.22 12.04
CA LEU A 37 -1.94 6.16 12.85
C LEU A 37 -0.68 6.11 11.97
N MET A 38 -0.71 5.35 10.89
CA MET A 38 0.38 5.25 9.91
C MET A 38 0.67 6.62 9.31
N ARG A 39 -0.38 7.31 8.81
CA ARG A 39 -0.27 8.68 8.28
C ARG A 39 0.35 9.62 9.29
N GLU A 40 -0.14 9.61 10.54
CA GLU A 40 0.35 10.48 11.60
C GLU A 40 1.81 10.22 11.95
N CYS A 41 2.17 8.94 12.17
CA CYS A 41 3.52 8.55 12.58
C CYS A 41 4.54 8.80 11.46
N CYS A 42 4.22 8.44 10.22
CA CYS A 42 5.11 8.64 9.08
C CYS A 42 5.29 10.13 8.79
N ARG A 43 4.21 10.92 8.73
CA ARG A 43 4.29 12.38 8.51
C ARG A 43 5.14 13.08 9.56
N LYS A 44 4.99 12.73 10.85
CA LYS A 44 5.79 13.33 11.95
C LYS A 44 7.28 12.98 11.87
N ALA A 45 7.60 11.86 11.26
CA ALA A 45 8.96 11.38 11.12
C ALA A 45 9.62 11.74 9.78
N GLY A 46 8.92 12.44 8.87
CA GLY A 46 9.42 12.69 7.52
C GLY A 46 9.54 11.45 6.64
N VAL A 47 8.82 10.37 6.99
CA VAL A 47 8.78 9.11 6.22
C VAL A 47 7.61 9.17 5.25
N THR A 48 7.87 8.86 3.98
CA THR A 48 6.83 8.82 2.94
C THR A 48 6.34 7.39 2.75
N VAL A 49 5.02 7.20 2.74
CA VAL A 49 4.39 5.93 2.39
C VAL A 49 4.19 5.89 0.88
N ILE A 50 4.82 4.92 0.21
CA ILE A 50 4.73 4.76 -1.25
C ILE A 50 3.62 3.77 -1.61
N ALA A 51 3.60 2.60 -0.96
CA ALA A 51 2.55 1.60 -1.16
C ALA A 51 2.22 0.89 0.15
N TRP A 52 0.99 0.40 0.27
CA TRP A 52 0.54 -0.33 1.45
C TRP A 52 -0.52 -1.38 1.09
N CYS A 53 -0.55 -2.46 1.90
CA CYS A 53 -1.61 -3.46 1.90
C CYS A 53 -1.84 -3.97 3.33
N LEU A 54 -3.11 -4.01 3.75
CA LEU A 54 -3.54 -4.46 5.08
C LEU A 54 -4.25 -5.80 4.96
N MET A 55 -3.54 -6.88 5.24
CA MET A 55 -4.11 -8.23 5.34
C MET A 55 -4.62 -8.50 6.75
N GLY A 56 -5.52 -9.46 6.93
CA GLY A 56 -6.11 -9.75 8.24
C GLY A 56 -5.09 -9.98 9.36
N ASN A 57 -3.94 -10.58 9.06
CA ASN A 57 -2.92 -10.97 10.04
C ASN A 57 -1.55 -10.33 9.82
N HIS A 58 -1.37 -9.46 8.84
CA HIS A 58 -0.13 -8.73 8.59
C HIS A 58 -0.36 -7.47 7.77
N VAL A 59 0.62 -6.60 7.77
CA VAL A 59 0.69 -5.43 6.90
C VAL A 59 1.99 -5.44 6.11
N ARG A 60 1.94 -4.97 4.87
CA ARG A 60 3.10 -4.75 4.01
C ARG A 60 3.10 -3.33 3.51
N LEU A 61 4.27 -2.69 3.56
CA LEU A 61 4.46 -1.29 3.20
C LEU A 61 5.70 -1.14 2.31
N VAL A 62 5.65 -0.20 1.38
CA VAL A 62 6.84 0.38 0.75
C VAL A 62 6.96 1.80 1.28
N LEU A 63 8.10 2.10 1.90
CA LEU A 63 8.38 3.39 2.56
C LEU A 63 9.61 4.03 1.96
N ALA A 64 9.59 5.37 1.85
CA ALA A 64 10.80 6.15 1.57
C ALA A 64 11.21 6.92 2.84
N ASP A 65 12.49 6.81 3.19
CA ASP A 65 13.10 7.40 4.38
C ASP A 65 14.54 7.80 4.10
N TYR A 66 14.80 9.09 4.06
CA TYR A 66 16.12 9.67 3.77
C TYR A 66 16.85 10.09 5.03
N GLU A 67 16.19 10.08 6.20
CA GLU A 67 16.71 10.60 7.47
C GLU A 67 16.93 9.53 8.55
N ASP A 68 16.76 8.24 8.20
CA ASP A 68 16.87 7.09 9.12
C ASP A 68 15.82 7.13 10.27
N ALA A 69 14.65 7.67 9.99
CA ALA A 69 13.55 7.84 10.93
C ALA A 69 12.49 6.73 10.89
N MET A 70 12.49 5.91 9.82
CA MET A 70 11.49 4.87 9.58
C MET A 70 11.36 3.88 10.75
N SER A 71 12.48 3.45 11.33
CA SER A 71 12.45 2.51 12.44
C SER A 71 11.73 3.06 13.67
N ALA A 72 11.90 4.34 13.98
CA ALA A 72 11.21 5.00 15.09
C ALA A 72 9.72 5.21 14.75
N ALA A 73 9.41 5.60 13.53
CA ALA A 73 8.03 5.76 13.05
C ALA A 73 7.24 4.45 13.14
N MET A 74 7.80 3.35 12.61
CA MET A 74 7.19 2.03 12.64
C MET A 74 7.02 1.50 14.07
N HIS A 75 8.03 1.66 14.91
CA HIS A 75 7.94 1.25 16.33
C HIS A 75 6.78 2.00 17.02
N ARG A 76 6.66 3.30 16.82
CA ARG A 76 5.61 4.12 17.41
C ARG A 76 4.22 3.70 16.89
N LEU A 77 4.09 3.50 15.57
CA LEU A 77 2.87 3.04 14.93
C LEU A 77 2.40 1.72 15.55
N LEU A 78 3.24 0.68 15.47
CA LEU A 78 2.88 -0.68 15.89
C LEU A 78 2.59 -0.74 17.40
N LEU A 79 3.36 -0.03 18.23
CA LEU A 79 3.14 0.02 19.68
C LEU A 79 1.82 0.71 20.02
N THR A 80 1.52 1.85 19.38
CA THR A 80 0.31 2.61 19.64
C THR A 80 -0.92 1.82 19.21
N TYR A 81 -0.87 1.26 17.99
CA TYR A 81 -1.94 0.42 17.47
C TYR A 81 -2.19 -0.81 18.36
N ALA A 82 -1.15 -1.57 18.72
CA ALA A 82 -1.29 -2.75 19.57
C ALA A 82 -1.93 -2.43 20.92
N ARG A 83 -1.56 -1.31 21.55
CA ARG A 83 -2.18 -0.87 22.82
C ARG A 83 -3.67 -0.57 22.66
N ARG A 84 -4.06 0.12 21.58
CA ARG A 84 -5.46 0.47 21.31
C ARG A 84 -6.27 -0.77 20.98
N PHE A 85 -5.76 -1.63 20.10
CA PHE A 85 -6.37 -2.89 19.72
C PHE A 85 -6.60 -3.79 20.94
N ASN A 86 -5.57 -4.03 21.76
CA ASN A 86 -5.68 -4.85 22.97
C ASN A 86 -6.69 -4.27 23.98
N LYS A 87 -6.70 -2.93 24.16
CA LYS A 87 -7.67 -2.27 25.04
C LYS A 87 -9.11 -2.48 24.56
N ARG A 88 -9.36 -2.34 23.26
CA ARG A 88 -10.68 -2.51 22.65
C ARG A 88 -11.18 -3.96 22.73
N THR A 89 -10.29 -4.92 22.45
CA THR A 89 -10.65 -6.35 22.38
C THR A 89 -10.52 -7.09 23.69
N GLY A 90 -10.08 -6.43 24.77
CA GLY A 90 -9.82 -7.08 26.06
C GLY A 90 -8.64 -8.04 26.07
N ARG A 91 -7.77 -7.99 25.07
CA ARG A 91 -6.61 -8.89 24.92
C ARG A 91 -5.43 -8.40 25.74
N THR A 92 -4.57 -9.37 26.09
CA THR A 92 -3.27 -9.13 26.74
C THR A 92 -2.14 -9.74 25.92
N GLY A 93 -0.91 -9.25 26.09
CA GLY A 93 0.26 -9.77 25.40
C GLY A 93 0.58 -9.04 24.08
N HIS A 94 1.50 -9.63 23.33
CA HIS A 94 2.01 -9.03 22.09
C HIS A 94 1.04 -9.26 20.94
N LEU A 95 0.62 -8.20 20.27
CA LEU A 95 -0.18 -8.27 19.04
C LEU A 95 0.69 -8.67 17.86
N PHE A 96 1.85 -8.03 17.70
CA PHE A 96 2.80 -8.33 16.63
C PHE A 96 3.88 -9.32 17.10
N GLN A 97 4.30 -10.22 16.20
CA GLN A 97 5.19 -11.35 16.50
C GLN A 97 6.57 -10.89 16.98
N ASN A 98 7.14 -9.87 16.29
CA ASN A 98 8.44 -9.29 16.58
C ASN A 98 8.39 -7.78 16.27
N ARG A 99 9.58 -7.16 16.19
CA ARG A 99 9.73 -5.95 15.41
C ARG A 99 9.36 -6.29 13.96
N PHE A 100 8.99 -5.28 13.18
CA PHE A 100 8.74 -5.44 11.74
C PHE A 100 10.01 -5.94 11.02
N ASP A 101 9.82 -6.74 9.98
CA ASP A 101 10.87 -7.10 9.03
C ASP A 101 11.06 -5.95 8.05
N ARG A 102 12.31 -5.65 7.67
CA ARG A 102 12.62 -4.63 6.67
C ARG A 102 13.65 -5.14 5.67
N ARG A 103 13.48 -4.78 4.41
CA ARG A 103 14.43 -5.00 3.33
C ARG A 103 14.68 -3.69 2.62
N SER A 104 15.94 -3.32 2.39
CA SER A 104 16.32 -2.20 1.54
C SER A 104 16.04 -2.50 0.08
N LEU A 105 15.65 -1.48 -0.67
CA LEU A 105 15.38 -1.53 -2.10
C LEU A 105 16.35 -0.55 -2.76
N ASP A 106 17.34 -1.09 -3.49
CA ASP A 106 18.49 -0.33 -3.95
C ASP A 106 18.43 0.04 -5.44
N THR A 107 17.42 -0.46 -6.16
CA THR A 107 17.17 -0.15 -7.58
C THR A 107 15.69 0.14 -7.84
N ASP A 108 15.40 0.91 -8.88
CA ASP A 108 14.04 1.22 -9.33
C ASP A 108 13.24 -0.06 -9.57
N TRP A 109 13.88 -1.07 -10.19
CA TRP A 109 13.26 -2.38 -10.39
C TRP A 109 12.83 -3.03 -9.07
N GLN A 110 13.69 -2.99 -8.02
CA GLN A 110 13.34 -3.54 -6.70
C GLN A 110 12.19 -2.77 -6.06
N VAL A 111 12.10 -1.44 -6.27
CA VAL A 111 10.98 -0.63 -5.79
C VAL A 111 9.69 -1.00 -6.52
N MET A 112 9.73 -1.11 -7.85
CA MET A 112 8.58 -1.51 -8.66
C MET A 112 8.07 -2.91 -8.28
N GLU A 113 8.98 -3.87 -8.10
CA GLU A 113 8.66 -5.24 -7.70
C GLU A 113 8.09 -5.30 -6.28
N ALA A 114 8.60 -4.48 -5.36
CA ALA A 114 8.06 -4.37 -4.01
C ALA A 114 6.64 -3.79 -4.02
N ILE A 115 6.36 -2.74 -4.82
CA ILE A 115 5.02 -2.18 -5.01
C ILE A 115 4.07 -3.25 -5.56
N ARG A 116 4.47 -3.95 -6.64
CA ARG A 116 3.70 -5.05 -7.21
C ARG A 116 3.39 -6.12 -6.17
N SER A 117 4.40 -6.60 -5.46
CA SER A 117 4.28 -7.65 -4.44
C SER A 117 3.37 -7.24 -3.27
N VAL A 118 3.39 -5.97 -2.87
CA VAL A 118 2.48 -5.44 -1.83
C VAL A 118 1.04 -5.49 -2.31
N HIS A 119 0.77 -5.10 -3.55
CA HIS A 119 -0.59 -5.12 -4.11
C HIS A 119 -1.07 -6.53 -4.45
N ALA A 120 -0.18 -7.45 -4.81
CA ALA A 120 -0.52 -8.84 -5.15
C ALA A 120 -0.87 -9.71 -3.93
N ASP A 121 -0.56 -9.27 -2.73
CA ASP A 121 -0.72 -10.04 -1.47
C ASP A 121 -2.13 -10.66 -1.30
N PRO A 122 -3.25 -9.93 -1.52
CA PRO A 122 -4.59 -10.53 -1.42
C PRO A 122 -4.86 -11.57 -2.49
N GLN A 123 -4.33 -11.42 -3.70
CA GLN A 123 -4.50 -12.39 -4.79
C GLN A 123 -3.65 -13.64 -4.55
N GLU A 124 -2.40 -13.48 -4.12
CA GLU A 124 -1.52 -14.59 -3.74
C GLU A 124 -2.07 -15.39 -2.55
N ALA A 125 -2.78 -14.74 -1.64
CA ALA A 125 -3.49 -15.38 -0.53
C ALA A 125 -4.84 -16.02 -0.94
N GLY A 126 -5.29 -15.86 -2.19
CA GLY A 126 -6.58 -16.37 -2.67
C GLY A 126 -7.81 -15.67 -2.07
N ILE A 127 -7.64 -14.44 -1.55
CA ILE A 127 -8.72 -13.69 -0.88
C ILE A 127 -9.50 -12.82 -1.87
N SER A 128 -8.79 -12.10 -2.73
CA SER A 128 -9.39 -11.16 -3.70
C SER A 128 -8.45 -10.91 -4.86
N LEU A 129 -8.98 -10.47 -5.98
CA LEU A 129 -8.19 -9.88 -7.05
C LEU A 129 -7.58 -8.55 -6.58
N ILE A 130 -6.41 -8.19 -7.12
CA ILE A 130 -5.68 -6.96 -6.78
C ILE A 130 -6.59 -5.73 -6.87
N GLU A 131 -7.33 -5.63 -7.97
CA GLU A 131 -8.16 -4.48 -8.30
C GLU A 131 -9.41 -4.36 -7.41
N ARG A 132 -9.81 -5.46 -6.78
CA ARG A 132 -11.04 -5.52 -5.94
C ARG A 132 -10.75 -5.42 -4.46
N TYR A 133 -9.48 -5.47 -4.06
CA TYR A 133 -9.13 -5.44 -2.65
C TYR A 133 -9.10 -4.01 -2.10
N PRO A 134 -10.03 -3.64 -1.20
CA PRO A 134 -10.19 -2.25 -0.76
C PRO A 134 -9.10 -1.79 0.21
N TRP A 135 -8.35 -2.74 0.80
CA TRP A 135 -7.37 -2.45 1.85
C TRP A 135 -5.94 -2.46 1.30
N SER A 136 -5.76 -1.81 0.16
CA SER A 136 -4.45 -1.56 -0.47
C SER A 136 -4.40 -0.18 -1.11
N SER A 137 -3.19 0.31 -1.37
CA SER A 137 -2.98 1.58 -2.09
C SER A 137 -3.16 1.46 -3.61
N PHE A 138 -3.47 0.30 -4.15
CA PHE A 138 -3.66 0.13 -5.59
C PHE A 138 -4.70 1.10 -6.18
N PRO A 139 -5.92 1.25 -5.58
CA PRO A 139 -6.89 2.23 -6.06
C PRO A 139 -6.43 3.69 -5.92
N GLU A 140 -5.67 4.02 -4.87
CA GLU A 140 -5.11 5.38 -4.70
C GLU A 140 -4.17 5.72 -5.86
N HIS A 141 -3.32 4.78 -6.26
CA HIS A 141 -2.40 4.96 -7.37
C HIS A 141 -3.13 5.11 -8.71
N LEU A 142 -4.19 4.34 -8.95
CA LEU A 142 -5.01 4.50 -10.15
C LEU A 142 -5.65 5.90 -10.21
N CYS A 143 -6.25 6.36 -9.10
CA CYS A 143 -6.84 7.69 -9.03
C CYS A 143 -5.83 8.82 -9.26
N ALA A 144 -4.57 8.61 -8.89
CA ALA A 144 -3.51 9.60 -9.10
C ALA A 144 -3.19 9.83 -10.58
N TYR A 145 -3.36 8.84 -11.44
CA TYR A 145 -3.22 9.00 -12.89
C TYR A 145 -4.36 9.82 -13.51
N ASP A 146 -5.52 9.91 -12.84
CA ASP A 146 -6.64 10.76 -13.28
C ASP A 146 -6.41 12.25 -13.01
N GLY A 147 -5.35 12.61 -12.28
CA GLY A 147 -4.90 13.98 -12.09
C GLY A 147 -5.72 14.82 -11.11
N ASP A 148 -6.61 14.23 -10.30
CA ASP A 148 -7.33 14.96 -9.26
C ASP A 148 -6.44 15.16 -8.02
N ALA A 149 -5.79 16.32 -7.93
CA ALA A 149 -4.91 16.68 -6.82
C ALA A 149 -5.61 16.61 -5.45
N ALA A 150 -6.93 16.80 -5.40
CA ALA A 150 -7.69 16.71 -4.15
C ALA A 150 -7.83 15.25 -3.67
N ASP A 151 -7.90 14.30 -4.59
CA ASP A 151 -7.96 12.88 -4.26
C ASP A 151 -6.58 12.35 -3.83
N VAL A 152 -5.50 12.78 -4.49
CA VAL A 152 -4.12 12.49 -4.09
C VAL A 152 -3.84 12.99 -2.66
N ALA A 153 -4.28 14.19 -2.31
CA ALA A 153 -4.10 14.74 -0.98
C ALA A 153 -4.86 14.00 0.13
N ARG A 154 -5.86 13.21 -0.22
CA ARG A 154 -6.66 12.39 0.73
C ARG A 154 -6.14 10.98 0.89
N GLY A 155 -5.32 10.49 -0.03
CA GLY A 155 -4.71 9.17 0.01
C GLY A 155 -3.81 8.97 1.25
N PHE A 156 -3.52 7.72 1.55
CA PHE A 156 -2.58 7.34 2.61
C PHE A 156 -1.17 7.12 2.06
N SER A 157 -1.02 7.07 0.74
CA SER A 157 0.27 6.96 0.04
C SER A 157 0.56 8.22 -0.78
N ASP A 158 1.85 8.44 -1.04
CA ASP A 158 2.32 9.42 -2.02
C ASP A 158 2.52 8.70 -3.37
N PRO A 159 1.69 9.00 -4.38
CA PRO A 159 1.77 8.32 -5.66
C PRO A 159 2.89 8.85 -6.57
N SER A 160 3.59 9.92 -6.22
CA SER A 160 4.58 10.57 -7.09
C SER A 160 5.63 9.60 -7.61
N CYS A 161 6.15 8.74 -6.72
CA CYS A 161 7.13 7.71 -7.08
C CYS A 161 6.53 6.68 -8.07
N VAL A 162 5.26 6.30 -7.88
CA VAL A 162 4.57 5.34 -8.77
C VAL A 162 4.35 5.96 -10.15
N LEU A 163 3.90 7.22 -10.20
CA LEU A 163 3.71 7.96 -11.46
C LEU A 163 5.02 8.08 -12.25
N GLU A 164 6.14 8.32 -11.56
CA GLU A 164 7.47 8.44 -12.17
C GLU A 164 7.98 7.08 -12.68
N LEU A 165 7.90 6.03 -11.86
CA LEU A 165 8.44 4.71 -12.18
C LEU A 165 7.67 4.00 -13.29
N PHE A 166 6.34 4.13 -13.32
CA PHE A 166 5.51 3.38 -14.27
C PHE A 166 5.04 4.22 -15.48
N GLY A 167 5.21 5.53 -15.43
CA GLY A 167 4.96 6.48 -16.53
C GLY A 167 3.49 6.63 -16.91
N SER A 168 2.70 5.52 -16.95
CA SER A 168 1.28 5.54 -17.29
C SER A 168 0.46 4.56 -16.45
N ALA A 169 -0.87 4.77 -16.40
CA ALA A 169 -1.80 3.89 -15.71
C ALA A 169 -1.77 2.47 -16.29
N GLU A 170 -1.69 2.35 -17.62
CA GLU A 170 -1.59 1.05 -18.28
C GLU A 170 -0.29 0.33 -17.90
N GLY A 171 0.83 1.07 -17.87
CA GLY A 171 2.13 0.53 -17.45
C GLY A 171 2.07 0.00 -16.03
N PHE A 172 1.50 0.79 -15.12
CA PHE A 172 1.30 0.39 -13.72
C PHE A 172 0.42 -0.87 -13.59
N ILE A 173 -0.72 -0.92 -14.30
CA ILE A 173 -1.64 -2.06 -14.24
C ILE A 173 -1.00 -3.29 -14.87
N ALA A 174 -0.44 -3.18 -16.08
CA ALA A 174 0.19 -4.30 -16.77
C ALA A 174 1.30 -4.93 -15.91
N TYR A 175 2.12 -4.10 -15.27
CA TYR A 175 3.15 -4.57 -14.36
C TYR A 175 2.57 -5.21 -13.10
N SER A 176 1.58 -4.57 -12.47
CA SER A 176 0.95 -5.08 -11.24
C SER A 176 0.26 -6.42 -11.43
N LEU A 177 -0.29 -6.67 -12.62
CA LEU A 177 -0.98 -7.92 -12.97
C LEU A 177 -0.06 -8.98 -13.59
N SER A 178 1.21 -8.63 -13.90
CA SER A 178 2.17 -9.59 -14.45
C SER A 178 2.58 -10.63 -13.41
N THR A 179 2.87 -11.83 -13.88
CA THR A 179 3.53 -12.84 -13.05
C THR A 179 5.00 -12.44 -12.82
N PRO A 180 5.59 -12.77 -11.66
CA PRO A 180 6.99 -12.51 -11.42
C PRO A 180 7.86 -13.32 -12.40
N ASP A 181 8.27 -12.71 -13.50
CA ASP A 181 9.37 -13.23 -14.28
C ASP A 181 10.67 -12.83 -13.57
N GLY A 182 11.55 -13.78 -13.28
CA GLY A 182 12.76 -13.58 -12.46
C GLY A 182 13.82 -12.65 -13.07
N GLY A 183 13.45 -11.69 -13.91
CA GLY A 183 14.32 -10.74 -14.59
C GLY A 183 13.80 -9.31 -14.57
N GLU A 184 14.72 -8.35 -14.69
CA GLU A 184 14.42 -6.93 -14.85
C GLU A 184 13.66 -6.73 -16.17
N PRO A 185 12.40 -6.26 -16.15
CA PRO A 185 11.65 -6.06 -17.38
C PRO A 185 12.26 -4.89 -18.17
N ALA A 186 12.27 -5.02 -19.50
CA ALA A 186 12.68 -3.95 -20.42
C ALA A 186 11.58 -2.86 -20.49
N LEU A 187 11.34 -2.16 -19.40
CA LEU A 187 10.32 -1.08 -19.29
C LEU A 187 10.66 0.17 -20.09
N ARG A 188 11.90 0.30 -20.61
CA ARG A 188 12.36 1.46 -21.38
C ARG A 188 11.68 1.65 -22.73
N ASP A 189 10.96 0.64 -23.24
CA ASP A 189 10.31 0.67 -24.56
C ASP A 189 8.78 0.83 -24.53
N MET A 190 8.18 1.05 -23.38
CA MET A 190 6.74 1.38 -23.31
C MET A 190 6.53 2.83 -23.71
N LYS A 191 6.30 3.05 -25.02
CA LYS A 191 5.88 4.37 -25.53
C LYS A 191 4.52 4.74 -24.95
N GLU A 192 4.48 5.97 -24.39
CA GLU A 192 3.21 6.65 -24.07
C GLU A 192 2.28 6.60 -25.28
N THR A 193 1.23 5.79 -25.23
CA THR A 193 0.05 6.02 -26.05
C THR A 193 -0.80 7.03 -25.31
N GLU A 194 -1.14 8.16 -25.96
CA GLU A 194 -2.09 9.15 -25.46
C GLU A 194 -3.42 8.46 -25.12
N TRP A 195 -3.61 8.22 -23.83
CA TRP A 195 -4.84 7.63 -23.32
C TRP A 195 -5.66 8.72 -22.61
N GLU A 196 -6.92 8.85 -23.01
CA GLU A 196 -7.86 9.69 -22.28
C GLU A 196 -8.12 9.06 -20.90
N ARG A 197 -7.54 9.66 -19.86
CA ARG A 197 -7.52 9.17 -18.47
C ARG A 197 -8.92 8.82 -17.94
N HIS A 198 -9.93 9.60 -18.34
CA HIS A 198 -11.32 9.33 -17.94
C HIS A 198 -11.92 8.08 -18.58
N ALA A 199 -11.60 7.82 -19.85
CA ALA A 199 -12.04 6.64 -20.57
C ALA A 199 -11.44 5.35 -19.98
N PHE A 200 -10.25 5.44 -19.40
CA PHE A 200 -9.60 4.31 -18.75
C PHE A 200 -10.29 3.93 -17.42
N ALA A 201 -10.52 4.90 -16.52
CA ALA A 201 -11.22 4.64 -15.26
C ALA A 201 -12.62 4.04 -15.52
N ASP A 202 -13.35 4.55 -16.50
CA ASP A 202 -14.66 4.02 -16.88
C ASP A 202 -14.55 2.64 -17.55
N LYS A 203 -13.53 2.39 -18.36
CA LYS A 203 -13.27 1.09 -19.00
C LYS A 203 -12.87 0.04 -17.97
N MET A 204 -12.00 0.39 -17.01
CA MET A 204 -11.64 -0.47 -15.89
C MET A 204 -12.84 -0.77 -15.01
N ALA A 205 -13.62 0.23 -14.61
CA ALA A 205 -14.84 0.05 -13.83
C ALA A 205 -15.80 -0.90 -14.54
N LYS A 206 -15.95 -0.76 -15.87
CA LYS A 206 -16.78 -1.63 -16.69
C LYS A 206 -16.23 -3.05 -16.81
N SER A 207 -14.93 -3.22 -16.99
CA SER A 207 -14.27 -4.54 -17.07
C SER A 207 -14.30 -5.29 -15.73
N LEU A 208 -14.26 -4.55 -14.60
CA LEU A 208 -14.32 -5.10 -13.25
C LEU A 208 -15.75 -5.31 -12.75
N GLY A 209 -16.77 -4.86 -13.52
CA GLY A 209 -18.17 -4.91 -13.10
C GLY A 209 -18.47 -4.06 -11.87
N VAL A 210 -17.64 -3.03 -11.60
CA VAL A 210 -17.80 -2.09 -10.48
C VAL A 210 -18.26 -0.73 -11.02
N PRO A 211 -19.09 0.03 -10.28
CA PRO A 211 -19.42 1.39 -10.69
C PRO A 211 -18.15 2.25 -10.82
N SER A 212 -18.06 3.12 -11.83
CA SER A 212 -16.95 4.06 -11.98
C SER A 212 -16.78 4.98 -10.77
N MET A 213 -17.87 5.18 -10.01
CA MET A 213 -17.84 5.74 -8.65
C MET A 213 -16.92 4.96 -7.69
N TRP A 214 -16.71 3.67 -7.86
CA TRP A 214 -15.91 2.87 -6.91
C TRP A 214 -14.42 3.25 -6.99
N LEU A 215 -13.91 3.51 -8.17
CA LEU A 215 -12.59 4.10 -8.37
C LEU A 215 -12.52 5.56 -7.85
N LYS A 216 -13.69 6.21 -7.70
CA LYS A 216 -13.87 7.54 -7.11
C LYS A 216 -14.23 7.50 -5.62
N LEU A 217 -14.54 6.34 -5.04
CA LEU A 217 -15.20 6.17 -3.73
C LEU A 217 -14.28 5.93 -2.55
N HIS A 218 -12.96 5.91 -2.71
CA HIS A 218 -12.09 6.28 -1.60
C HIS A 218 -12.37 7.73 -1.12
N ARG A 219 -13.30 8.42 -1.76
CA ARG A 219 -13.75 9.78 -1.46
C ARG A 219 -14.58 9.93 -0.20
N ARG A 220 -15.25 8.92 0.34
CA ARG A 220 -16.15 9.07 1.50
C ARG A 220 -16.10 7.87 2.44
N ARG A 221 -15.79 8.14 3.71
CA ARG A 221 -15.83 7.20 4.84
C ARG A 221 -17.16 6.44 5.02
N SER A 222 -18.23 6.83 4.33
CA SER A 222 -19.59 6.32 4.49
C SER A 222 -20.06 5.33 3.41
N ALA A 223 -19.23 4.96 2.45
CA ALA A 223 -19.68 4.17 1.28
C ALA A 223 -19.12 2.74 1.22
N ILE A 224 -18.32 2.31 2.19
CA ILE A 224 -17.74 0.97 2.25
C ILE A 224 -18.71 -0.14 2.72
N PRO A 225 -19.79 0.11 3.49
CA PRO A 225 -20.65 -0.94 4.00
C PRO A 225 -21.53 -1.67 2.98
N LEU A 226 -21.59 -1.21 1.72
CA LEU A 226 -22.60 -1.69 0.75
C LEU A 226 -22.11 -2.70 -0.28
N LEU A 227 -20.88 -3.21 -0.17
CA LEU A 227 -20.30 -4.16 -1.16
C LEU A 227 -19.91 -5.52 -0.56
N LEU A 228 -20.38 -5.84 0.65
CA LEU A 228 -20.10 -7.13 1.32
C LEU A 228 -21.36 -7.97 1.56
N ASP A 229 -22.47 -7.70 0.87
CA ASP A 229 -23.63 -8.61 0.80
C ASP A 229 -23.65 -9.37 -0.52
#